data_cfeaec4c94d02700a13c62da3c579183
#
_entry.id   cfeaec4c94d02700a13c62da3c579183
#
_cell.length_a   1.000
_cell.length_b   1.000
_cell.length_c   1.000
_cell.angle_alpha   90.00
_cell.angle_beta   90.00
_cell.angle_gamma   90.00
#
_symmetry.space_group_name_H-M   'P 1'
#
loop_
_entity.id
_entity.type
_entity.pdbx_description
1 polymer ?
#
loop_
_entity_poly.entity_id
_entity_poly.type
_entity_poly.pdbx_seq_one_letter_code
_entity_poly.pdbx_strand_id
1 'polypeptide(L)'
;MALVRPFIHIRWRNHIEVMDERPRSTANDPPRSTGLSFFGPGTISRSLILFNLLFSIQTILDLIYLWGNGTLPADVTYASYAHRGAYPLIITALLAASFVLVTMRPGGPAERSRVMRSLVYLWIGQNVLLVISAMLRLDLYVQIYLLTYWRIATFVWMLLVVLGLVLILVRIVQRRSNEWLIHANLVTLAIVLYTCSLTNFAAIIADYNIGHSREASGSGVNLDMDYLIRLGPQALPAIDRGLQLHSFDPNLVYRRNCLVQEQREQMTSWRSWGFRSWRLQRFLDRQQGAAAG
;
A
#
# COMPACT_ATOMS: atom_id res chain seq x y z
N MET A 1 -4.38 48.33 8.65
CA MET A 1 -5.72 47.89 8.19
C MET A 1 -5.94 46.46 8.70
N ALA A 2 -6.69 46.36 9.79
CA ALA A 2 -6.97 45.09 10.46
C ALA A 2 -8.33 44.56 9.97
N LEU A 3 -8.35 43.41 9.34
CA LEU A 3 -9.59 42.70 8.95
C LEU A 3 -10.05 41.79 10.10
N VAL A 4 -11.08 42.27 10.80
CA VAL A 4 -11.81 41.57 11.85
C VAL A 4 -12.72 40.51 11.19
N ARG A 5 -12.53 39.25 11.53
CA ARG A 5 -13.49 38.18 11.21
C ARG A 5 -14.58 38.11 12.30
N PRO A 6 -15.87 38.12 11.96
CA PRO A 6 -16.91 37.86 12.94
C PRO A 6 -17.09 36.35 13.19
N PHE A 7 -16.92 35.95 14.43
CA PHE A 7 -17.37 34.64 14.95
C PHE A 7 -18.88 34.67 15.09
N ILE A 8 -19.59 33.87 14.32
CA ILE A 8 -21.04 33.64 14.49
C ILE A 8 -21.23 32.52 15.50
N HIS A 9 -21.49 32.87 16.75
CA HIS A 9 -21.99 31.95 17.76
C HIS A 9 -23.50 31.81 17.56
N ILE A 10 -23.97 30.72 16.97
CA ILE A 10 -25.39 30.35 17.00
C ILE A 10 -25.68 29.67 18.33
N ARG A 11 -26.25 30.44 19.26
CA ARG A 11 -26.70 29.97 20.55
C ARG A 11 -28.20 29.63 20.40
N TRP A 12 -28.50 28.35 20.26
CA TRP A 12 -29.90 27.89 20.34
C TRP A 12 -30.35 27.94 21.80
N ARG A 13 -31.23 28.88 22.11
CA ARG A 13 -31.88 29.02 23.39
C ARG A 13 -33.30 28.49 23.20
N ASN A 14 -33.58 27.26 23.62
CA ASN A 14 -34.94 26.77 23.70
C ASN A 14 -35.49 27.10 25.06
N HIS A 15 -36.32 28.14 25.12
CA HIS A 15 -37.36 28.29 26.14
C HIS A 15 -38.60 27.64 25.59
N ILE A 16 -39.03 26.54 26.19
CA ILE A 16 -40.44 26.14 26.25
C ILE A 16 -40.68 25.70 27.69
N GLU A 17 -41.25 26.59 28.48
CA GLU A 17 -42.02 26.25 29.68
C GLU A 17 -43.37 25.72 29.20
N VAL A 18 -43.67 24.48 29.55
CA VAL A 18 -45.07 24.00 29.56
C VAL A 18 -45.31 23.31 30.90
N MET A 19 -46.27 23.88 31.59
CA MET A 19 -46.82 23.45 32.88
C MET A 19 -47.26 21.99 32.90
N ASP A 20 -46.84 21.35 33.93
CA ASP A 20 -47.51 20.55 34.95
C ASP A 20 -48.89 19.93 34.58
N GLU A 21 -48.89 18.60 34.64
CA GLU A 21 -49.89 17.82 35.37
C GLU A 21 -49.42 16.36 35.48
N ARG A 22 -49.19 15.91 36.71
CA ARG A 22 -48.89 14.51 37.03
C ARG A 22 -50.16 13.66 37.06
N PRO A 23 -50.00 12.39 36.70
CA PRO A 23 -50.36 11.36 37.68
C PRO A 23 -49.16 10.46 38.03
N ARG A 24 -48.99 10.23 39.31
CA ARG A 24 -48.12 9.20 39.87
C ARG A 24 -48.52 7.85 39.30
N SER A 25 -47.64 7.20 38.60
CA SER A 25 -47.71 5.78 38.34
C SER A 25 -46.36 5.15 38.72
N THR A 26 -46.47 4.33 39.75
CA THR A 26 -45.46 3.39 40.23
C THR A 26 -45.08 2.41 39.15
N ALA A 27 -43.84 2.46 38.68
CA ALA A 27 -43.15 1.31 38.15
C ALA A 27 -41.64 1.63 38.08
N ASN A 28 -40.87 1.21 39.05
CA ASN A 28 -39.43 1.02 38.96
C ASN A 28 -39.15 -0.11 37.98
N ASP A 29 -39.21 0.15 36.71
CA ASP A 29 -38.55 -0.65 35.70
C ASP A 29 -37.60 0.27 34.89
N PRO A 30 -36.28 0.05 34.93
CA PRO A 30 -35.41 0.74 34.01
C PRO A 30 -35.82 0.32 32.57
N PRO A 31 -35.87 1.24 31.61
CA PRO A 31 -36.22 0.89 30.24
C PRO A 31 -35.25 -0.16 29.78
N ARG A 32 -35.70 -1.40 29.59
CA ARG A 32 -35.01 -2.40 28.81
C ARG A 32 -34.84 -1.82 27.41
N SER A 33 -33.68 -1.22 27.15
CA SER A 33 -33.27 -0.90 25.81
C SER A 33 -33.13 -2.22 25.04
N THR A 34 -34.23 -2.71 24.45
CA THR A 34 -34.23 -3.77 23.44
C THR A 34 -33.66 -3.26 22.10
N GLY A 35 -32.76 -2.27 22.13
CA GLY A 35 -31.89 -1.99 21.04
C GLY A 35 -30.92 -3.16 20.93
N LEU A 36 -31.01 -3.93 19.85
CA LEU A 36 -30.01 -4.91 19.44
C LEU A 36 -28.61 -4.27 19.55
N SER A 37 -27.97 -4.46 20.71
CA SER A 37 -26.64 -3.96 21.00
C SER A 37 -25.63 -4.82 20.22
N PHE A 38 -25.59 -4.65 18.89
CA PHE A 38 -24.59 -5.27 18.02
C PHE A 38 -23.15 -4.97 18.45
N PHE A 39 -22.97 -3.95 19.32
CA PHE A 39 -21.67 -3.51 19.84
C PHE A 39 -21.53 -3.72 21.35
N GLY A 40 -22.19 -4.72 21.92
CA GLY A 40 -21.94 -5.13 23.30
C GLY A 40 -20.52 -5.67 23.50
N PRO A 41 -19.92 -5.50 24.71
CA PRO A 41 -18.53 -5.96 24.96
C PRO A 41 -18.33 -7.45 24.66
N GLY A 42 -19.36 -8.28 24.87
CA GLY A 42 -19.32 -9.70 24.54
C GLY A 42 -19.28 -9.99 23.04
N THR A 43 -20.04 -9.23 22.23
CA THR A 43 -20.06 -9.36 20.77
C THR A 43 -18.72 -8.93 20.18
N ILE A 44 -18.17 -7.81 20.66
CA ILE A 44 -16.86 -7.31 20.25
C ILE A 44 -15.76 -8.35 20.53
N SER A 45 -15.75 -8.94 21.73
CA SER A 45 -14.77 -9.95 22.10
C SER A 45 -14.87 -11.19 21.22
N ARG A 46 -16.08 -11.70 20.98
CA ARG A 46 -16.32 -12.86 20.11
C ARG A 46 -15.88 -12.60 18.67
N SER A 47 -16.21 -11.43 18.13
CA SER A 47 -15.77 -11.04 16.77
C SER A 47 -14.25 -10.94 16.66
N LEU A 48 -13.57 -10.35 17.66
CA LEU A 48 -12.10 -10.28 17.68
C LEU A 48 -11.47 -11.68 17.77
N ILE A 49 -12.02 -12.59 18.57
CA ILE A 49 -11.53 -13.97 18.66
C ILE A 49 -11.70 -14.67 17.31
N LEU A 50 -12.85 -14.53 16.67
CA LEU A 50 -13.13 -15.14 15.36
C LEU A 50 -12.17 -14.61 14.29
N PHE A 51 -11.95 -13.30 14.22
CA PHE A 51 -10.98 -12.71 13.29
C PHE A 51 -9.57 -13.23 13.55
N ASN A 52 -9.11 -13.24 14.81
CA ASN A 52 -7.79 -13.76 15.16
C ASN A 52 -7.64 -15.24 14.78
N LEU A 53 -8.69 -16.06 14.96
CA LEU A 53 -8.67 -17.48 14.57
C LEU A 53 -8.52 -17.63 13.05
N LEU A 54 -9.32 -16.89 12.27
CA LEU A 54 -9.25 -16.94 10.80
C LEU A 54 -7.88 -16.50 10.28
N PHE A 55 -7.33 -15.41 10.82
CA PHE A 55 -6.01 -14.93 10.43
C PHE A 55 -4.88 -15.86 10.91
N SER A 56 -5.04 -16.55 12.05
CA SER A 56 -4.08 -17.56 12.51
C SER A 56 -4.00 -18.74 11.56
N ILE A 57 -5.15 -19.24 11.08
CA ILE A 57 -5.18 -20.33 10.09
C ILE A 57 -4.42 -19.91 8.83
N GLN A 58 -4.72 -18.72 8.30
CA GLN A 58 -4.02 -18.22 7.12
C GLN A 58 -2.52 -18.04 7.36
N THR A 59 -2.12 -17.49 8.51
CA THR A 59 -0.71 -17.29 8.87
C THR A 59 0.03 -18.63 8.97
N ILE A 60 -0.60 -19.65 9.54
CA ILE A 60 -0.02 -21.01 9.63
C ILE A 60 0.17 -21.61 8.24
N LEU A 61 -0.82 -21.48 7.36
CA LEU A 61 -0.70 -21.94 5.98
C LEU A 61 0.45 -21.23 5.25
N ASP A 62 0.59 -19.91 5.42
CA ASP A 62 1.68 -19.15 4.84
C ASP A 62 3.05 -19.56 5.38
N LEU A 63 3.15 -19.82 6.69
CA LEU A 63 4.38 -20.33 7.29
C LEU A 63 4.78 -21.69 6.73
N ILE A 64 3.83 -22.58 6.51
CA ILE A 64 4.11 -23.94 5.98
C ILE A 64 4.51 -23.88 4.51
N TYR A 65 3.75 -23.17 3.69
CA TYR A 65 3.94 -23.20 2.22
C TYR A 65 4.96 -22.19 1.71
N LEU A 66 5.05 -21.00 2.31
CA LEU A 66 5.92 -19.94 1.82
C LEU A 66 7.29 -19.94 2.51
N TRP A 67 7.34 -20.21 3.81
CA TRP A 67 8.57 -20.18 4.61
C TRP A 67 9.17 -21.57 4.83
N GLY A 68 8.35 -22.63 4.69
CA GLY A 68 8.77 -24.02 4.87
C GLY A 68 9.31 -24.71 3.61
N ASN A 69 9.59 -23.98 2.52
CA ASN A 69 10.02 -24.57 1.23
C ASN A 69 9.06 -25.66 0.69
N GLY A 70 7.80 -25.60 1.05
CA GLY A 70 6.78 -26.53 0.55
C GLY A 70 6.64 -26.40 -0.97
N THR A 71 6.77 -27.50 -1.69
CA THR A 71 6.50 -27.53 -3.14
C THR A 71 5.04 -27.20 -3.38
N LEU A 72 4.77 -26.19 -4.22
CA LEU A 72 3.41 -25.92 -4.66
C LEU A 72 2.81 -27.15 -5.34
N PRO A 73 1.53 -27.48 -5.11
CA PRO A 73 0.84 -28.53 -5.86
C PRO A 73 0.99 -28.29 -7.37
N ALA A 74 1.19 -29.36 -8.13
CA ALA A 74 1.49 -29.29 -9.56
C ALA A 74 0.45 -28.55 -10.41
N ASP A 75 -0.78 -28.40 -9.90
CA ASP A 75 -1.91 -27.77 -10.60
C ASP A 75 -2.06 -26.27 -10.30
N VAL A 76 -1.20 -25.68 -9.46
CA VAL A 76 -1.32 -24.27 -9.05
C VAL A 76 -0.16 -23.46 -9.62
N THR A 77 -0.46 -22.58 -10.57
CA THR A 77 0.53 -21.62 -11.06
C THR A 77 0.81 -20.53 -10.01
N TYR A 78 2.06 -20.05 -9.93
CA TYR A 78 2.44 -18.96 -9.03
C TYR A 78 1.56 -17.71 -9.20
N ALA A 79 1.10 -17.44 -10.42
CA ALA A 79 0.17 -16.35 -10.72
C ALA A 79 -1.21 -16.56 -10.06
N SER A 80 -1.79 -17.76 -10.17
CA SER A 80 -3.10 -18.06 -9.55
C SER A 80 -3.02 -18.07 -8.03
N TYR A 81 -1.88 -18.50 -7.48
CA TYR A 81 -1.64 -18.46 -6.03
C TYR A 81 -1.54 -17.04 -5.49
N ALA A 82 -0.83 -16.14 -6.19
CA ALA A 82 -0.72 -14.75 -5.80
C ALA A 82 -2.07 -14.00 -5.85
N HIS A 83 -2.87 -14.23 -6.89
CA HIS A 83 -4.15 -13.52 -7.08
C HIS A 83 -5.29 -14.05 -6.20
N ARG A 84 -5.40 -15.37 -5.99
CA ARG A 84 -6.50 -15.97 -5.21
C ARG A 84 -6.49 -15.57 -3.74
N GLY A 85 -5.32 -15.30 -3.16
CA GLY A 85 -5.20 -14.91 -1.74
C GLY A 85 -5.32 -13.41 -1.46
N ALA A 86 -4.93 -12.55 -2.41
CA ALA A 86 -4.77 -11.12 -2.15
C ALA A 86 -6.09 -10.37 -1.97
N TYR A 87 -7.07 -10.57 -2.84
CA TYR A 87 -8.33 -9.81 -2.81
C TYR A 87 -9.18 -10.08 -1.55
N PRO A 88 -9.46 -11.34 -1.14
CA PRO A 88 -10.19 -11.61 0.08
C PRO A 88 -9.48 -11.05 1.33
N LEU A 89 -8.14 -11.13 1.39
CA LEU A 89 -7.36 -10.62 2.50
C LEU A 89 -7.45 -9.09 2.63
N ILE A 90 -7.41 -8.35 1.53
CA ILE A 90 -7.57 -6.90 1.53
C ILE A 90 -8.95 -6.52 2.07
N ILE A 91 -10.01 -7.16 1.57
CA ILE A 91 -11.39 -6.88 2.01
C ILE A 91 -11.56 -7.19 3.49
N THR A 92 -11.11 -8.36 3.96
CA THR A 92 -11.21 -8.74 5.36
C THR A 92 -10.36 -7.86 6.27
N ALA A 93 -9.17 -7.45 5.83
CA ALA A 93 -8.32 -6.52 6.58
C ALA A 93 -8.97 -5.14 6.71
N LEU A 94 -9.59 -4.61 5.66
CA LEU A 94 -10.31 -3.33 5.69
C LEU A 94 -11.55 -3.39 6.59
N LEU A 95 -12.34 -4.48 6.52
CA LEU A 95 -13.48 -4.70 7.39
C LEU A 95 -13.06 -4.78 8.86
N ALA A 96 -12.02 -5.54 9.16
CA ALA A 96 -11.51 -5.68 10.50
C ALA A 96 -10.87 -4.37 11.02
N ALA A 97 -10.16 -3.61 10.18
CA ALA A 97 -9.65 -2.28 10.54
C ALA A 97 -10.79 -1.32 10.88
N SER A 98 -11.84 -1.29 10.05
CA SER A 98 -13.04 -0.48 10.30
C SER A 98 -13.70 -0.88 11.61
N PHE A 99 -13.85 -2.18 11.87
CA PHE A 99 -14.40 -2.71 13.11
C PHE A 99 -13.57 -2.28 14.34
N VAL A 100 -12.24 -2.41 14.28
CA VAL A 100 -11.35 -1.99 15.35
C VAL A 100 -11.43 -0.48 15.59
N LEU A 101 -11.48 0.34 14.55
CA LEU A 101 -11.60 1.80 14.68
C LEU A 101 -12.92 2.22 15.33
N VAL A 102 -14.02 1.55 15.00
CA VAL A 102 -15.34 1.82 15.58
C VAL A 102 -15.41 1.38 17.03
N THR A 103 -14.86 0.21 17.36
CA THR A 103 -14.97 -0.39 18.70
C THR A 103 -13.95 0.15 19.69
N MET A 104 -12.75 0.56 19.23
CA MET A 104 -11.67 1.15 20.02
C MET A 104 -11.76 2.68 20.09
N ARG A 105 -12.99 3.23 20.22
CA ARG A 105 -13.16 4.66 20.45
C ARG A 105 -12.59 5.06 21.82
N PRO A 106 -11.94 6.24 21.95
CA PRO A 106 -11.47 6.75 23.24
C PRO A 106 -12.62 6.78 24.27
N GLY A 107 -12.37 6.17 25.44
CA GLY A 107 -13.38 6.05 26.51
C GLY A 107 -14.38 4.92 26.34
N GLY A 108 -14.29 4.11 25.30
CA GLY A 108 -15.17 2.96 25.05
C GLY A 108 -14.88 1.76 25.99
N PRO A 109 -15.86 0.83 26.14
CA PRO A 109 -15.70 -0.35 27.00
C PRO A 109 -14.58 -1.27 26.54
N ALA A 110 -14.26 -1.29 25.26
CA ALA A 110 -13.18 -2.10 24.69
C ALA A 110 -11.80 -1.57 25.06
N GLU A 111 -11.61 -0.27 25.23
CA GLU A 111 -10.35 0.33 25.62
C GLU A 111 -9.93 -0.04 27.05
N ARG A 112 -10.91 -0.23 27.95
CA ARG A 112 -10.68 -0.56 29.36
C ARG A 112 -10.29 -2.01 29.59
N SER A 113 -10.62 -2.91 28.66
CA SER A 113 -10.35 -4.34 28.79
C SER A 113 -8.94 -4.69 28.29
N ARG A 114 -8.10 -5.26 29.18
CA ARG A 114 -6.76 -5.76 28.81
C ARG A 114 -6.84 -6.87 27.75
N VAL A 115 -7.82 -7.75 27.86
CA VAL A 115 -8.03 -8.87 26.94
C VAL A 115 -8.34 -8.34 25.52
N MET A 116 -9.27 -7.38 25.40
CA MET A 116 -9.62 -6.81 24.10
C MET A 116 -8.43 -6.11 23.44
N ARG A 117 -7.63 -5.36 24.22
CA ARG A 117 -6.41 -4.74 23.68
C ARG A 117 -5.40 -5.78 23.20
N SER A 118 -5.18 -6.85 23.96
CA SER A 118 -4.28 -7.94 23.56
C SER A 118 -4.75 -8.61 22.27
N LEU A 119 -6.06 -8.87 22.12
CA LEU A 119 -6.62 -9.43 20.88
C LEU A 119 -6.44 -8.49 19.68
N VAL A 120 -6.57 -7.18 19.90
CA VAL A 120 -6.32 -6.19 18.82
C VAL A 120 -4.84 -6.13 18.45
N TYR A 121 -3.93 -6.17 19.42
CA TYR A 121 -2.49 -6.22 19.12
C TYR A 121 -2.11 -7.49 18.36
N LEU A 122 -2.65 -8.64 18.77
CA LEU A 122 -2.45 -9.89 18.08
C LEU A 122 -2.97 -9.80 16.65
N TRP A 123 -4.18 -9.27 16.46
CA TRP A 123 -4.78 -9.07 15.14
C TRP A 123 -3.92 -8.15 14.25
N ILE A 124 -3.41 -7.02 14.76
CA ILE A 124 -2.52 -6.13 14.01
C ILE A 124 -1.24 -6.88 13.61
N GLY A 125 -0.62 -7.60 14.55
CA GLY A 125 0.57 -8.40 14.29
C GLY A 125 0.36 -9.44 13.18
N GLN A 126 -0.74 -10.17 13.23
CA GLN A 126 -1.12 -11.13 12.18
C GLN A 126 -1.32 -10.45 10.83
N ASN A 127 -1.99 -9.31 10.77
CA ASN A 127 -2.17 -8.57 9.52
C ASN A 127 -0.84 -8.08 8.94
N VAL A 128 0.08 -7.60 9.77
CA VAL A 128 1.45 -7.23 9.33
C VAL A 128 2.17 -8.46 8.75
N LEU A 129 2.12 -9.60 9.43
CA LEU A 129 2.71 -10.86 8.93
C LEU A 129 2.08 -11.28 7.58
N LEU A 130 0.76 -11.18 7.44
CA LEU A 130 0.07 -11.49 6.18
C LEU A 130 0.49 -10.58 5.03
N VAL A 131 0.68 -9.28 5.29
CA VAL A 131 1.18 -8.37 4.26
C VAL A 131 2.62 -8.69 3.89
N ILE A 132 3.48 -9.02 4.87
CA ILE A 132 4.86 -9.47 4.59
C ILE A 132 4.83 -10.74 3.74
N SER A 133 4.01 -11.72 4.08
CA SER A 133 3.83 -12.95 3.29
C SER A 133 3.36 -12.64 1.85
N ALA A 134 2.44 -11.67 1.69
CA ALA A 134 1.98 -11.22 0.38
C ALA A 134 3.11 -10.55 -0.42
N MET A 135 3.97 -9.75 0.23
CA MET A 135 5.16 -9.15 -0.41
C MET A 135 6.15 -10.23 -0.87
N LEU A 136 6.40 -11.26 -0.05
CA LEU A 136 7.28 -12.37 -0.43
C LEU A 136 6.73 -13.16 -1.62
N ARG A 137 5.40 -13.41 -1.66
CA ARG A 137 4.77 -14.05 -2.83
C ARG A 137 4.92 -13.20 -4.09
N LEU A 138 4.75 -11.89 -3.97
CA LEU A 138 4.94 -10.97 -5.08
C LEU A 138 6.39 -10.95 -5.54
N ASP A 139 7.36 -11.02 -4.62
CA ASP A 139 8.78 -11.10 -4.93
C ASP A 139 9.11 -12.37 -5.72
N LEU A 140 8.64 -13.55 -5.28
CA LEU A 140 8.77 -14.80 -6.03
C LEU A 140 8.14 -14.70 -7.43
N TYR A 141 7.01 -14.02 -7.54
CA TYR A 141 6.36 -13.77 -8.83
C TYR A 141 7.19 -12.85 -9.72
N VAL A 142 7.84 -11.83 -9.15
CA VAL A 142 8.74 -10.92 -9.88
C VAL A 142 10.00 -11.65 -10.36
N GLN A 143 10.56 -12.56 -9.57
CA GLN A 143 11.71 -13.36 -9.97
C GLN A 143 11.43 -14.24 -11.20
N ILE A 144 10.20 -14.73 -11.36
CA ILE A 144 9.80 -15.60 -12.49
C ILE A 144 9.37 -14.77 -13.70
N TYR A 145 8.64 -13.67 -13.51
CA TYR A 145 7.97 -12.93 -14.58
C TYR A 145 8.55 -11.53 -14.81
N LEU A 146 9.68 -11.19 -14.20
CA LEU A 146 10.35 -9.90 -14.24
C LEU A 146 9.52 -8.76 -13.59
N LEU A 147 10.05 -7.55 -13.52
CA LEU A 147 9.46 -6.42 -12.85
C LEU A 147 8.59 -5.59 -13.79
N THR A 148 7.43 -5.11 -13.31
CA THR A 148 6.55 -4.21 -14.07
C THR A 148 6.05 -3.05 -13.21
N TYR A 149 5.53 -1.98 -13.82
CA TYR A 149 4.92 -0.85 -13.09
C TYR A 149 3.81 -1.31 -12.12
N TRP A 150 2.96 -2.25 -12.55
CA TRP A 150 1.88 -2.77 -11.71
C TRP A 150 2.41 -3.51 -10.48
N ARG A 151 3.52 -4.24 -10.59
CA ARG A 151 4.15 -4.95 -9.47
C ARG A 151 4.76 -3.97 -8.49
N ILE A 152 5.44 -2.92 -8.98
CA ILE A 152 5.94 -1.84 -8.11
C ILE A 152 4.78 -1.13 -7.40
N ALA A 153 3.73 -0.79 -8.12
CA ALA A 153 2.56 -0.15 -7.52
C ALA A 153 1.95 -1.03 -6.41
N THR A 154 1.93 -2.35 -6.61
CA THR A 154 1.46 -3.30 -5.59
C THR A 154 2.37 -3.32 -4.37
N PHE A 155 3.70 -3.31 -4.53
CA PHE A 155 4.65 -3.19 -3.42
C PHE A 155 4.46 -1.88 -2.63
N VAL A 156 4.31 -0.76 -3.32
CA VAL A 156 4.05 0.55 -2.69
C VAL A 156 2.72 0.53 -1.92
N TRP A 157 1.67 -0.08 -2.50
CA TRP A 157 0.39 -0.24 -1.83
C TRP A 157 0.49 -1.09 -0.56
N MET A 158 1.17 -2.22 -0.62
CA MET A 158 1.40 -3.08 0.55
C MET A 158 2.20 -2.37 1.64
N LEU A 159 3.20 -1.57 1.27
CA LEU A 159 3.95 -0.73 2.20
C LEU A 159 3.03 0.28 2.91
N LEU A 160 2.14 0.94 2.17
CA LEU A 160 1.16 1.87 2.75
C LEU A 160 0.22 1.17 3.73
N VAL A 161 -0.21 -0.07 3.43
CA VAL A 161 -1.04 -0.86 4.35
C VAL A 161 -0.28 -1.17 5.65
N VAL A 162 0.97 -1.60 5.57
CA VAL A 162 1.81 -1.85 6.78
C VAL A 162 1.97 -0.58 7.59
N LEU A 163 2.30 0.55 6.95
CA LEU A 163 2.43 1.84 7.65
C LEU A 163 1.12 2.24 8.31
N GLY A 164 -0.02 2.06 7.65
CA GLY A 164 -1.34 2.30 8.24
C GLY A 164 -1.62 1.44 9.47
N LEU A 165 -1.29 0.14 9.44
CA LEU A 165 -1.42 -0.76 10.58
C LEU A 165 -0.52 -0.34 11.74
N VAL A 166 0.73 0.06 11.46
CA VAL A 166 1.66 0.60 12.47
C VAL A 166 1.12 1.89 13.09
N LEU A 167 0.55 2.79 12.30
CA LEU A 167 -0.07 4.02 12.81
C LEU A 167 -1.30 3.72 13.69
N ILE A 168 -2.11 2.70 13.36
CA ILE A 168 -3.19 2.23 14.23
C ILE A 168 -2.62 1.71 15.56
N LEU A 169 -1.55 0.92 15.52
CA LEU A 169 -0.88 0.44 16.73
C LEU A 169 -0.36 1.59 17.60
N VAL A 170 0.35 2.55 17.00
CA VAL A 170 0.86 3.75 17.68
C VAL A 170 -0.29 4.55 18.31
N ARG A 171 -1.39 4.74 17.58
CA ARG A 171 -2.59 5.41 18.11
C ARG A 171 -3.13 4.71 19.36
N ILE A 172 -3.24 3.38 19.34
CA ILE A 172 -3.78 2.62 20.49
C ILE A 172 -2.81 2.67 21.68
N VAL A 173 -1.51 2.50 21.45
CA VAL A 173 -0.48 2.52 22.51
C VAL A 173 -0.37 3.90 23.15
N GLN A 174 -0.33 4.96 22.33
CA GLN A 174 -0.18 6.35 22.79
C GLN A 174 -1.52 7.02 23.12
N ARG A 175 -2.65 6.32 23.01
CA ARG A 175 -4.01 6.85 23.26
C ARG A 175 -4.32 8.13 22.46
N ARG A 176 -3.84 8.21 21.22
CA ARG A 176 -4.08 9.35 20.34
C ARG A 176 -5.50 9.37 19.80
N SER A 177 -5.97 10.56 19.37
CA SER A 177 -7.29 10.75 18.77
C SER A 177 -7.40 10.10 17.37
N ASN A 178 -8.64 9.92 16.90
CA ASN A 178 -8.89 9.50 15.51
C ASN A 178 -8.44 10.57 14.50
N GLU A 179 -8.57 11.83 14.84
CA GLU A 179 -8.09 12.94 14.00
C GLU A 179 -6.58 12.85 13.78
N TRP A 180 -5.81 12.57 14.85
CA TRP A 180 -4.37 12.34 14.71
C TRP A 180 -4.07 11.20 13.72
N LEU A 181 -4.81 10.09 13.80
CA LEU A 181 -4.62 8.94 12.90
C LEU A 181 -4.90 9.32 11.44
N ILE A 182 -5.97 10.08 11.18
CA ILE A 182 -6.30 10.55 9.83
C ILE A 182 -5.18 11.45 9.29
N HIS A 183 -4.74 12.44 10.07
CA HIS A 183 -3.64 13.34 9.66
C HIS A 183 -2.34 12.58 9.43
N ALA A 184 -1.97 11.64 10.33
CA ALA A 184 -0.77 10.83 10.17
C ALA A 184 -0.81 9.98 8.90
N ASN A 185 -1.95 9.36 8.57
CA ASN A 185 -2.12 8.59 7.33
C ASN A 185 -2.05 9.50 6.09
N LEU A 186 -2.67 10.68 6.12
CA LEU A 186 -2.59 11.64 5.00
C LEU A 186 -1.15 12.12 4.77
N VAL A 187 -0.42 12.44 5.83
CA VAL A 187 0.99 12.84 5.74
C VAL A 187 1.84 11.68 5.19
N THR A 188 1.63 10.46 5.69
CA THR A 188 2.32 9.26 5.19
C THR A 188 2.05 9.05 3.71
N LEU A 189 0.80 9.13 3.28
CA LEU A 189 0.40 9.02 1.88
C LEU A 189 1.08 10.11 1.03
N ALA A 190 1.07 11.37 1.49
CA ALA A 190 1.72 12.48 0.78
C ALA A 190 3.23 12.27 0.63
N ILE A 191 3.92 11.79 1.68
CA ILE A 191 5.35 11.48 1.64
C ILE A 191 5.63 10.36 0.64
N VAL A 192 4.85 9.27 0.67
CA VAL A 192 5.04 8.14 -0.25
C VAL A 192 4.79 8.57 -1.70
N LEU A 193 3.72 9.31 -1.98
CA LEU A 193 3.43 9.83 -3.32
C LEU A 193 4.52 10.79 -3.81
N TYR A 194 5.02 11.66 -2.93
CA TYR A 194 6.13 12.56 -3.24
C TYR A 194 7.39 11.78 -3.58
N THR A 195 7.74 10.77 -2.78
CA THR A 195 8.89 9.89 -3.05
C THR A 195 8.73 9.15 -4.37
N CYS A 196 7.54 8.59 -4.65
CA CYS A 196 7.24 7.94 -5.93
C CYS A 196 7.36 8.91 -7.10
N SER A 197 6.98 10.18 -6.91
CA SER A 197 7.10 11.19 -7.97
C SER A 197 8.55 11.54 -8.29
N LEU A 198 9.48 11.41 -7.36
CA LEU A 198 10.91 11.63 -7.56
C LEU A 198 11.65 10.39 -8.09
N THR A 199 11.10 9.20 -7.90
CA THR A 199 11.74 7.93 -8.27
C THR A 199 11.60 7.67 -9.77
N ASN A 200 12.69 7.28 -10.44
CA ASN A 200 12.66 6.84 -11.84
C ASN A 200 12.37 5.34 -11.93
N PHE A 201 11.10 4.98 -11.87
CA PHE A 201 10.68 3.59 -11.93
C PHE A 201 11.01 2.92 -13.27
N ALA A 202 11.01 3.64 -14.39
CA ALA A 202 11.40 3.10 -15.68
C ALA A 202 12.84 2.58 -15.69
N ALA A 203 13.76 3.36 -15.12
CA ALA A 203 15.15 2.94 -15.00
C ALA A 203 15.31 1.74 -14.06
N ILE A 204 14.58 1.72 -12.93
CA ILE A 204 14.62 0.61 -11.96
C ILE A 204 14.11 -0.67 -12.60
N ILE A 205 12.97 -0.61 -13.31
CA ILE A 205 12.37 -1.76 -13.99
C ILE A 205 13.33 -2.27 -15.09
N ALA A 206 13.86 -1.38 -15.90
CA ALA A 206 14.78 -1.75 -16.98
C ALA A 206 16.06 -2.41 -16.44
N ASP A 207 16.65 -1.84 -15.40
CA ASP A 207 17.87 -2.35 -14.77
C ASP A 207 17.66 -3.75 -14.16
N TYR A 208 16.55 -3.91 -13.42
CA TYR A 208 16.18 -5.19 -12.84
C TYR A 208 15.93 -6.25 -13.92
N ASN A 209 15.13 -5.92 -14.93
CA ASN A 209 14.74 -6.87 -15.97
C ASN A 209 15.91 -7.28 -16.84
N ILE A 210 16.82 -6.36 -17.19
CA ILE A 210 18.04 -6.66 -17.93
C ILE A 210 18.93 -7.58 -17.10
N GLY A 211 19.17 -7.26 -15.82
CA GLY A 211 20.06 -8.05 -14.96
C GLY A 211 19.54 -9.46 -14.63
N HIS A 212 18.22 -9.68 -14.64
CA HIS A 212 17.59 -10.96 -14.30
C HIS A 212 17.02 -11.68 -15.53
N SER A 213 17.25 -11.16 -16.73
CA SER A 213 16.87 -11.83 -17.98
C SER A 213 17.74 -13.04 -18.28
N ARG A 214 17.25 -13.93 -19.14
CA ARG A 214 17.99 -15.09 -19.61
C ARG A 214 19.25 -14.69 -20.37
N GLU A 215 19.20 -13.59 -21.10
CA GLU A 215 20.31 -13.05 -21.88
C GLU A 215 21.48 -12.63 -21.00
N ALA A 216 21.19 -12.15 -19.78
CA ALA A 216 22.22 -11.71 -18.84
C ALA A 216 22.68 -12.81 -17.89
N SER A 217 21.74 -13.63 -17.37
CA SER A 217 22.01 -14.61 -16.31
C SER A 217 22.19 -16.04 -16.82
N GLY A 218 21.89 -16.30 -18.09
CA GLY A 218 21.91 -17.64 -18.70
C GLY A 218 20.72 -18.52 -18.29
N SER A 219 19.89 -18.07 -17.36
CA SER A 219 18.71 -18.79 -16.85
C SER A 219 17.53 -17.83 -16.63
N GLY A 220 16.31 -18.36 -16.57
CA GLY A 220 15.11 -17.53 -16.33
C GLY A 220 14.33 -17.24 -17.63
N VAL A 221 13.68 -16.08 -17.69
CA VAL A 221 12.79 -15.65 -18.76
C VAL A 221 13.51 -14.75 -19.74
N ASN A 222 13.17 -14.86 -21.02
CA ASN A 222 13.69 -13.96 -22.06
C ASN A 222 13.26 -12.53 -21.78
N LEU A 223 14.11 -11.57 -22.07
CA LEU A 223 13.81 -10.15 -21.90
C LEU A 223 12.68 -9.73 -22.85
N ASP A 224 11.59 -9.18 -22.31
CA ASP A 224 10.52 -8.59 -23.11
C ASP A 224 10.98 -7.23 -23.65
N MET A 225 11.52 -7.27 -24.87
CA MET A 225 12.05 -6.09 -25.55
C MET A 225 10.96 -5.05 -25.81
N ASP A 226 9.74 -5.48 -26.12
CA ASP A 226 8.64 -4.55 -26.38
C ASP A 226 8.22 -3.83 -25.10
N TYR A 227 8.21 -4.54 -23.98
CA TYR A 227 7.96 -3.92 -22.69
C TYR A 227 9.08 -2.95 -22.30
N LEU A 228 10.34 -3.33 -22.52
CA LEU A 228 11.50 -2.49 -22.21
C LEU A 228 11.45 -1.15 -22.97
N ILE A 229 11.09 -1.19 -24.24
CA ILE A 229 10.93 0.02 -25.07
C ILE A 229 9.71 0.85 -24.61
N ARG A 230 8.61 0.21 -24.26
CA ARG A 230 7.43 0.91 -23.71
C ARG A 230 7.69 1.64 -22.38
N LEU A 231 8.77 1.35 -21.67
CA LEU A 231 9.17 2.14 -20.50
C LEU A 231 9.60 3.57 -20.88
N GLY A 232 9.88 3.80 -22.16
CA GLY A 232 10.23 5.10 -22.72
C GLY A 232 11.67 5.53 -22.47
N PRO A 233 12.03 6.77 -22.86
CA PRO A 233 13.41 7.27 -22.82
C PRO A 233 14.07 7.22 -21.42
N GLN A 234 13.28 7.23 -20.35
CA GLN A 234 13.81 7.17 -18.98
C GLN A 234 14.51 5.83 -18.64
N ALA A 235 14.31 4.79 -19.45
CA ALA A 235 14.99 3.50 -19.32
C ALA A 235 16.38 3.47 -19.98
N LEU A 236 16.73 4.45 -20.83
CA LEU A 236 17.97 4.51 -21.59
C LEU A 236 19.24 4.24 -20.77
N PRO A 237 19.43 4.82 -19.55
CA PRO A 237 20.64 4.56 -18.79
C PRO A 237 20.83 3.09 -18.40
N ALA A 238 19.73 2.36 -18.20
CA ALA A 238 19.78 0.93 -17.89
C ALA A 238 20.04 0.11 -19.17
N ILE A 239 19.37 0.45 -20.27
CA ILE A 239 19.57 -0.18 -21.58
C ILE A 239 21.06 -0.06 -22.01
N ASP A 240 21.64 1.14 -21.88
CA ASP A 240 23.04 1.37 -22.25
C ASP A 240 24.01 0.53 -21.40
N ARG A 241 23.76 0.43 -20.09
CA ARG A 241 24.56 -0.47 -19.23
C ARG A 241 24.42 -1.93 -19.63
N GLY A 242 23.19 -2.36 -19.93
CA GLY A 242 22.93 -3.71 -20.40
C GLY A 242 23.70 -4.03 -21.69
N LEU A 243 23.64 -3.15 -22.67
CA LEU A 243 24.35 -3.32 -23.93
C LEU A 243 25.87 -3.39 -23.79
N GLN A 244 26.45 -2.76 -22.76
CA GLN A 244 27.89 -2.85 -22.48
C GLN A 244 28.27 -4.16 -21.81
N LEU A 245 27.41 -4.76 -21.03
CA LEU A 245 27.70 -5.93 -20.20
C LEU A 245 27.35 -7.25 -20.90
N HIS A 246 26.41 -7.25 -21.81
CA HIS A 246 25.83 -8.45 -22.41
C HIS A 246 25.62 -8.30 -23.91
N SER A 247 25.78 -9.42 -24.64
CA SER A 247 25.48 -9.48 -26.08
C SER A 247 23.96 -9.62 -26.30
N PHE A 248 23.32 -8.50 -26.60
CA PHE A 248 21.88 -8.46 -26.94
C PHE A 248 21.66 -8.42 -28.46
N ASP A 249 20.41 -8.70 -28.87
CA ASP A 249 19.94 -8.62 -30.24
C ASP A 249 20.25 -7.23 -30.86
N PRO A 250 20.82 -7.18 -32.10
CA PRO A 250 21.02 -5.93 -32.83
C PRO A 250 19.81 -5.02 -32.91
N ASN A 251 18.59 -5.59 -32.89
CA ASN A 251 17.34 -4.81 -32.82
C ASN A 251 17.25 -3.92 -31.57
N LEU A 252 17.85 -4.29 -30.45
CA LEU A 252 17.83 -3.47 -29.26
C LEU A 252 18.61 -2.16 -29.48
N VAL A 253 19.75 -2.22 -30.18
CA VAL A 253 20.52 -1.03 -30.53
C VAL A 253 19.72 -0.07 -31.41
N TYR A 254 19.02 -0.59 -32.40
CA TYR A 254 18.16 0.22 -33.25
C TYR A 254 17.03 0.89 -32.44
N ARG A 255 16.30 0.11 -31.65
CA ARG A 255 15.21 0.62 -30.80
C ARG A 255 15.72 1.61 -29.74
N ARG A 256 16.87 1.37 -29.16
CA ARG A 256 17.56 2.33 -28.25
C ARG A 256 17.76 3.67 -28.95
N ASN A 257 18.24 3.67 -30.19
CA ASN A 257 18.46 4.90 -30.95
C ASN A 257 17.14 5.64 -31.24
N CYS A 258 16.05 4.92 -31.49
CA CYS A 258 14.72 5.52 -31.58
C CYS A 258 14.31 6.24 -30.29
N LEU A 259 14.55 5.65 -29.11
CA LEU A 259 14.27 6.28 -27.80
C LEU A 259 15.13 7.54 -27.58
N VAL A 260 16.39 7.53 -28.02
CA VAL A 260 17.25 8.73 -27.97
C VAL A 260 16.69 9.85 -28.82
N GLN A 261 16.22 9.53 -30.03
CA GLN A 261 15.58 10.49 -30.93
C GLN A 261 14.31 11.06 -30.31
N GLU A 262 13.44 10.19 -29.78
CA GLU A 262 12.23 10.60 -29.07
C GLU A 262 12.53 11.57 -27.91
N GLN A 263 13.57 11.27 -27.09
CA GLN A 263 14.00 12.14 -25.99
C GLN A 263 14.42 13.52 -26.51
N ARG A 264 15.17 13.56 -27.59
CA ARG A 264 15.62 14.83 -28.20
C ARG A 264 14.45 15.65 -28.74
N GLU A 265 13.51 15.01 -29.44
CA GLU A 265 12.31 15.64 -29.96
C GLU A 265 11.45 16.20 -28.82
N GLN A 266 11.28 15.44 -27.74
CA GLN A 266 10.58 15.92 -26.54
C GLN A 266 11.25 17.16 -25.94
N MET A 267 12.58 17.25 -25.92
CA MET A 267 13.32 18.39 -25.36
C MET A 267 13.32 19.63 -26.25
N THR A 268 12.86 19.57 -27.49
CA THR A 268 12.71 20.76 -28.35
C THR A 268 11.57 21.66 -27.87
N SER A 269 10.57 21.11 -27.18
CA SER A 269 9.44 21.88 -26.66
C SER A 269 9.64 22.23 -25.19
N TRP A 270 9.54 23.52 -24.84
CA TRP A 270 9.59 23.98 -23.46
C TRP A 270 8.48 23.39 -22.56
N ARG A 271 7.31 23.00 -23.15
CA ARG A 271 6.20 22.38 -22.43
C ARG A 271 6.48 20.96 -21.98
N SER A 272 7.37 20.27 -22.67
CA SER A 272 7.80 18.91 -22.33
C SER A 272 8.98 18.89 -21.36
N TRP A 273 9.46 20.09 -20.96
CA TRP A 273 10.56 20.18 -20.04
C TRP A 273 10.19 19.62 -18.66
N GLY A 274 11.04 18.74 -18.12
CA GLY A 274 10.92 18.19 -16.80
C GLY A 274 12.30 17.86 -16.25
N PHE A 275 12.46 17.89 -14.94
CA PHE A 275 13.76 17.64 -14.29
C PHE A 275 14.35 16.28 -14.69
N ARG A 276 13.51 15.24 -14.84
CA ARG A 276 13.96 13.89 -15.26
C ARG A 276 14.45 13.91 -16.71
N SER A 277 13.70 14.53 -17.61
CA SER A 277 14.08 14.64 -19.03
C SER A 277 15.34 15.46 -19.22
N TRP A 278 15.49 16.54 -18.48
CA TRP A 278 16.73 17.34 -18.47
C TRP A 278 17.93 16.54 -17.95
N ARG A 279 17.78 15.77 -16.87
CA ARG A 279 18.85 14.92 -16.34
C ARG A 279 19.24 13.82 -17.31
N LEU A 280 18.26 13.24 -17.99
CA LEU A 280 18.50 12.23 -19.04
C LEU A 280 19.24 12.84 -20.23
N GLN A 281 18.83 14.02 -20.69
CA GLN A 281 19.53 14.72 -21.78
C GLN A 281 20.99 14.96 -21.44
N ARG A 282 21.29 15.44 -20.24
CA ARG A 282 22.69 15.59 -19.79
C ARG A 282 23.49 14.28 -19.76
N PHE A 283 22.83 13.19 -19.42
CA PHE A 283 23.47 11.87 -19.48
C PHE A 283 23.85 11.49 -20.93
N LEU A 284 22.93 11.69 -21.87
CA LEU A 284 23.15 11.41 -23.29
C LEU A 284 24.26 12.29 -23.89
N ASP A 285 24.28 13.59 -23.56
CA ASP A 285 25.27 14.54 -24.03
C ASP A 285 26.68 14.15 -23.55
N ARG A 286 26.83 13.70 -22.31
CA ARG A 286 28.10 13.21 -21.77
C ARG A 286 28.60 11.96 -22.48
N GLN A 287 27.71 11.02 -22.80
CA GLN A 287 28.08 9.82 -23.54
C GLN A 287 28.57 10.14 -24.94
N GLN A 288 27.96 11.10 -25.63
CA GLN A 288 28.39 11.52 -26.96
C GLN A 288 29.72 12.24 -26.91
N GLY A 289 29.97 13.10 -25.93
CA GLY A 289 31.25 13.74 -25.72
C GLY A 289 32.39 12.74 -25.45
N ALA A 290 32.08 11.68 -24.67
CA ALA A 290 33.06 10.62 -24.40
C ALA A 290 33.35 9.69 -25.63
N ALA A 291 32.41 9.59 -26.58
CA ALA A 291 32.57 8.80 -27.80
C ALA A 291 33.25 9.59 -28.93
N ALA A 292 33.33 10.91 -28.82
CA ALA A 292 33.92 11.81 -29.83
C ALA A 292 35.37 12.23 -29.52
N GLY A 293 35.86 11.98 -28.30
CA GLY A 293 37.22 12.24 -27.85
C GLY A 293 38.01 10.96 -27.67
#